data_ac9017c570765738143a1e35305ebe6c
#
_entry.id   ac9017c570765738143a1e35305ebe6c
#
_cell.length_a   1.000
_cell.length_b   1.000
_cell.length_c   1.000
_cell.angle_alpha   90.00
_cell.angle_beta   90.00
_cell.angle_gamma   90.00
#
_symmetry.space_group_name_H-M   'P 1'
#
loop_
_entity.id
_entity.type
_entity.pdbx_description
1 polymer ?
#
loop_
_entity_poly.entity_id
_entity_poly.type
_entity_poly.pdbx_seq_one_letter_code
_entity_poly.pdbx_strand_id
1 'polypeptide(L)'
;MVYKLPWPESPEYVSNMERLRQCYVEVGKRMRELGADTLLVFGADHVQTFWFGSFPQMMLFTGEEADYAVGGNKLMRLKANPELAEELLFGLVDEGFDVGFSQEIEFFDHPFTVPVYWILKGVGDADVKVVPFHVNTNVHPRVKPRRCYELGRAVRRVLERSKRPDRVFVIGTGGLSHYPGTPYYGTIDEEADRYILEMMRQGKFAELSDVDYDWLDATGNHELGSWLAAAGAADARSVEVMIYWPAWNNGYSVVWFMR
;
A
#
# COMPACT_ATOMS: atom_id res chain seq x y z
N MET A 1 -1.24 28.54 -7.86
CA MET A 1 0.17 28.74 -8.32
C MET A 1 0.51 27.53 -9.19
N VAL A 2 0.78 27.69 -10.49
CA VAL A 2 1.12 26.55 -11.37
C VAL A 2 2.58 26.23 -11.14
N TYR A 3 2.86 25.21 -10.35
CA TYR A 3 4.23 24.69 -10.22
C TYR A 3 4.59 23.96 -11.52
N LYS A 4 5.71 24.33 -12.14
CA LYS A 4 6.35 23.52 -13.17
C LYS A 4 7.00 22.32 -12.48
N LEU A 5 6.22 21.24 -12.35
CA LEU A 5 6.75 19.97 -11.86
C LEU A 5 7.73 19.38 -12.86
N PRO A 6 8.78 18.67 -12.43
CA PRO A 6 9.74 18.05 -13.32
C PRO A 6 9.06 17.11 -14.31
N TRP A 7 9.33 17.30 -15.59
CA TRP A 7 8.79 16.46 -16.65
C TRP A 7 9.45 15.06 -16.64
N PRO A 8 8.74 13.96 -16.95
CA PRO A 8 9.27 12.59 -16.83
C PRO A 8 10.60 12.31 -17.55
N GLU A 9 10.92 13.05 -18.58
CA GLU A 9 12.16 12.90 -19.35
C GLU A 9 13.28 13.84 -18.89
N SER A 10 13.00 14.71 -17.90
CA SER A 10 14.02 15.62 -17.38
C SER A 10 15.07 14.86 -16.58
N PRO A 11 16.37 15.28 -16.60
CA PRO A 11 17.40 14.68 -15.77
C PRO A 11 17.06 14.71 -14.28
N GLU A 12 16.37 15.74 -13.83
CA GLU A 12 15.89 15.86 -12.45
C GLU A 12 14.87 14.78 -12.10
N TYR A 13 13.87 14.55 -12.99
CA TYR A 13 12.87 13.50 -12.79
C TYR A 13 13.54 12.12 -12.73
N VAL A 14 14.42 11.82 -13.69
CA VAL A 14 15.13 10.53 -13.74
C VAL A 14 15.96 10.31 -12.47
N SER A 15 16.68 11.33 -11.99
CA SER A 15 17.48 11.27 -10.78
C SER A 15 16.63 11.02 -9.54
N ASN A 16 15.49 11.72 -9.37
CA ASN A 16 14.60 11.54 -8.23
C ASN A 16 13.87 10.19 -8.29
N MET A 17 13.50 9.72 -9.48
CA MET A 17 12.92 8.38 -9.64
C MET A 17 13.91 7.30 -9.22
N GLU A 18 15.20 7.46 -9.53
CA GLU A 18 16.22 6.52 -9.06
C GLU A 18 16.39 6.57 -7.53
N ARG A 19 16.37 7.74 -6.92
CA ARG A 19 16.36 7.88 -5.45
C ARG A 19 15.16 7.18 -4.81
N LEU A 20 13.98 7.31 -5.41
CA LEU A 20 12.77 6.62 -4.96
C LEU A 20 12.95 5.09 -5.03
N ARG A 21 13.49 4.57 -6.14
CA ARG A 21 13.79 3.14 -6.28
C ARG A 21 14.79 2.65 -5.24
N GLN A 22 15.81 3.43 -4.93
CA GLN A 22 16.78 3.11 -3.89
C GLN A 22 16.13 3.07 -2.50
N CYS A 23 15.12 3.90 -2.22
CA CYS A 23 14.36 3.79 -0.96
C CYS A 23 13.61 2.45 -0.87
N TYR A 24 12.97 1.98 -1.94
CA TYR A 24 12.34 0.65 -1.93
C TYR A 24 13.36 -0.48 -1.74
N VAL A 25 14.51 -0.40 -2.40
CA VAL A 25 15.60 -1.38 -2.23
C VAL A 25 16.09 -1.37 -0.77
N GLU A 26 16.21 -0.20 -0.16
CA GLU A 26 16.59 -0.07 1.26
C GLU A 26 15.53 -0.70 2.19
N VAL A 27 14.24 -0.51 1.92
CA VAL A 27 13.15 -1.20 2.64
C VAL A 27 13.32 -2.71 2.55
N GLY A 28 13.65 -3.25 1.37
CA GLY A 28 13.90 -4.68 1.18
C GLY A 28 15.11 -5.19 1.99
N LYS A 29 16.19 -4.41 2.07
CA LYS A 29 17.35 -4.76 2.91
C LYS A 29 16.99 -4.81 4.39
N ARG A 30 16.29 -3.80 4.89
CA ARG A 30 15.79 -3.75 6.28
C ARG A 30 14.83 -4.92 6.56
N MET A 31 13.95 -5.27 5.61
CA MET A 31 13.08 -6.45 5.71
C MET A 31 13.88 -7.73 5.88
N ARG A 32 14.92 -7.93 5.06
CA ARG A 32 15.83 -9.09 5.16
C ARG A 32 16.57 -9.13 6.50
N GLU A 33 17.09 -7.99 6.98
CA GLU A 33 17.79 -7.89 8.26
C GLU A 33 16.87 -8.24 9.44
N LEU A 34 15.59 -7.93 9.35
CA LEU A 34 14.57 -8.36 10.31
C LEU A 34 14.22 -9.85 10.19
N GLY A 35 14.74 -10.54 9.18
CA GLY A 35 14.47 -11.96 8.91
C GLY A 35 13.02 -12.23 8.51
N ALA A 36 12.33 -11.26 7.92
CA ALA A 36 10.96 -11.45 7.46
C ALA A 36 10.92 -12.36 6.22
N ASP A 37 9.98 -13.29 6.22
CA ASP A 37 9.78 -14.31 5.17
C ASP A 37 8.45 -14.12 4.41
N THR A 38 7.58 -13.28 4.93
CA THR A 38 6.27 -13.01 4.33
C THR A 38 6.01 -11.51 4.27
N LEU A 39 5.62 -11.01 3.09
CA LEU A 39 5.28 -9.63 2.82
C LEU A 39 3.76 -9.49 2.68
N LEU A 40 3.10 -8.88 3.67
CA LEU A 40 1.69 -8.51 3.61
C LEU A 40 1.54 -7.12 2.99
N VAL A 41 0.81 -7.02 1.89
CA VAL A 41 0.69 -5.80 1.07
C VAL A 41 -0.73 -5.29 1.08
N PHE A 42 -0.98 -4.15 1.71
CA PHE A 42 -2.24 -3.41 1.54
C PHE A 42 -2.12 -2.48 0.33
N GLY A 43 -3.05 -2.60 -0.60
CA GLY A 43 -3.07 -1.78 -1.82
C GLY A 43 -4.49 -1.68 -2.40
N ALA A 44 -4.67 -0.74 -3.32
CA ALA A 44 -5.92 -0.54 -4.04
C ALA A 44 -5.74 -0.89 -5.51
N ASP A 45 -6.66 -1.66 -6.06
CA ASP A 45 -6.70 -1.91 -7.49
C ASP A 45 -7.20 -0.67 -8.25
N HIS A 46 -6.68 -0.44 -9.45
CA HIS A 46 -7.04 0.67 -10.33
C HIS A 46 -7.96 0.25 -11.48
N VAL A 47 -8.94 -0.62 -11.19
CA VAL A 47 -9.86 -1.17 -12.18
C VAL A 47 -9.10 -1.93 -13.30
N GLN A 48 -8.01 -2.62 -12.90
CA GLN A 48 -7.22 -3.45 -13.78
C GLN A 48 -7.48 -4.94 -13.54
N THR A 49 -7.57 -5.31 -12.29
CA THR A 49 -7.82 -6.68 -11.82
C THR A 49 -9.31 -6.88 -11.58
N PHE A 50 -9.95 -5.94 -10.88
CA PHE A 50 -11.37 -5.94 -10.60
C PHE A 50 -12.09 -4.98 -11.54
N TRP A 51 -13.28 -5.37 -11.99
CA TRP A 51 -14.13 -4.58 -12.87
C TRP A 51 -15.43 -4.21 -12.18
N PHE A 52 -16.13 -3.21 -12.68
CA PHE A 52 -17.40 -2.74 -12.12
C PHE A 52 -18.50 -3.80 -12.03
N GLY A 53 -18.34 -4.95 -12.70
CA GLY A 53 -19.23 -6.11 -12.54
C GLY A 53 -19.09 -6.80 -11.18
N SER A 54 -17.90 -6.72 -10.55
CA SER A 54 -17.61 -7.21 -9.20
C SER A 54 -16.38 -6.51 -8.66
N PHE A 55 -16.57 -5.46 -7.86
CA PHE A 55 -15.47 -4.71 -7.27
C PHE A 55 -15.53 -4.85 -5.74
N PRO A 56 -14.62 -5.63 -5.12
CA PRO A 56 -14.67 -5.89 -3.69
C PRO A 56 -14.25 -4.67 -2.88
N GLN A 57 -14.86 -4.45 -1.71
CA GLN A 57 -14.43 -3.43 -0.75
C GLN A 57 -13.11 -3.81 -0.08
N MET A 58 -13.02 -5.07 0.33
CA MET A 58 -11.83 -5.69 0.91
C MET A 58 -11.70 -7.08 0.36
N MET A 59 -10.52 -7.47 -0.10
CA MET A 59 -10.28 -8.81 -0.62
C MET A 59 -8.88 -9.29 -0.28
N LEU A 60 -8.81 -10.46 0.32
CA LEU A 60 -7.58 -11.16 0.64
C LEU A 60 -7.32 -12.27 -0.39
N PHE A 61 -6.12 -12.32 -0.94
CA PHE A 61 -5.73 -13.39 -1.82
C PHE A 61 -5.30 -14.61 -1.01
N THR A 62 -5.95 -15.74 -1.27
CA THR A 62 -5.73 -17.02 -0.56
C THR A 62 -5.22 -18.13 -1.49
N GLY A 63 -4.83 -17.80 -2.72
CA GLY A 63 -4.19 -18.73 -3.65
C GLY A 63 -2.72 -18.99 -3.33
N GLU A 64 -2.10 -19.91 -4.05
CA GLU A 64 -0.71 -20.33 -3.83
C GLU A 64 0.31 -19.38 -4.49
N GLU A 65 -0.02 -18.83 -5.63
CA GLU A 65 0.83 -17.92 -6.41
C GLU A 65 -0.01 -16.99 -7.29
N ALA A 66 0.54 -15.85 -7.65
CA ALA A 66 -0.12 -14.90 -8.54
C ALA A 66 0.86 -14.22 -9.48
N ASP A 67 0.33 -13.77 -10.62
CA ASP A 67 1.03 -12.87 -11.54
C ASP A 67 0.90 -11.42 -11.07
N TYR A 68 1.94 -10.63 -11.31
CA TYR A 68 2.02 -9.21 -11.00
C TYR A 68 2.32 -8.43 -12.29
N ALA A 69 1.50 -7.43 -12.59
CA ALA A 69 1.52 -6.74 -13.87
C ALA A 69 1.56 -5.21 -13.73
N VAL A 70 1.96 -4.54 -14.80
CA VAL A 70 1.83 -3.09 -14.97
C VAL A 70 1.20 -2.85 -16.34
N GLY A 71 0.04 -2.20 -16.36
CA GLY A 71 -0.71 -1.98 -17.59
C GLY A 71 -1.01 -3.27 -18.36
N GLY A 72 -1.35 -4.35 -17.65
CA GLY A 72 -1.61 -5.68 -18.21
C GLY A 72 -0.37 -6.48 -18.61
N ASN A 73 0.83 -5.90 -18.56
CA ASN A 73 2.08 -6.62 -18.87
C ASN A 73 2.60 -7.30 -17.61
N LYS A 74 2.57 -8.64 -17.59
CA LYS A 74 3.08 -9.45 -16.48
C LYS A 74 4.60 -9.29 -16.34
N LEU A 75 5.05 -8.89 -15.15
CA LEU A 75 6.46 -8.67 -14.84
C LEU A 75 7.08 -9.78 -14.00
N MET A 76 6.30 -10.39 -13.12
CA MET A 76 6.76 -11.42 -12.20
C MET A 76 5.60 -12.30 -11.77
N ARG A 77 5.94 -13.52 -11.34
CA ARG A 77 5.03 -14.45 -10.67
C ARG A 77 5.63 -14.77 -9.31
N LEU A 78 4.84 -14.60 -8.25
CA LEU A 78 5.30 -14.75 -6.88
C LEU A 78 4.45 -15.78 -6.14
N LYS A 79 5.11 -16.53 -5.27
CA LYS A 79 4.45 -17.41 -4.31
C LYS A 79 3.69 -16.58 -3.27
N ALA A 80 2.50 -17.02 -2.92
CA ALA A 80 1.76 -16.48 -1.79
C ALA A 80 1.95 -17.34 -0.53
N ASN A 81 1.27 -16.95 0.54
CA ASN A 81 1.21 -17.70 1.79
C ASN A 81 -0.28 -17.99 2.10
N PRO A 82 -0.87 -19.01 1.45
CA PRO A 82 -2.30 -19.28 1.57
C PRO A 82 -2.71 -19.61 3.01
N GLU A 83 -1.87 -20.32 3.75
CA GLU A 83 -2.19 -20.68 5.13
C GLU A 83 -2.26 -19.46 6.05
N LEU A 84 -1.34 -18.48 5.89
CA LEU A 84 -1.42 -17.22 6.62
C LEU A 84 -2.62 -16.38 6.15
N ALA A 85 -2.88 -16.37 4.85
CA ALA A 85 -4.02 -15.65 4.29
C ALA A 85 -5.36 -16.21 4.80
N GLU A 86 -5.51 -17.53 4.87
CA GLU A 86 -6.70 -18.16 5.45
C GLU A 86 -6.85 -17.85 6.95
N GLU A 87 -5.77 -17.92 7.74
CA GLU A 87 -5.81 -17.53 9.15
C GLU A 87 -6.23 -16.08 9.33
N LEU A 88 -5.70 -15.17 8.51
CA LEU A 88 -6.12 -13.77 8.50
C LEU A 88 -7.58 -13.62 8.10
N LEU A 89 -8.05 -14.34 7.07
CA LEU A 89 -9.43 -14.28 6.61
C LEU A 89 -10.42 -14.67 7.72
N PHE A 90 -10.23 -15.84 8.32
CA PHE A 90 -11.11 -16.30 9.42
C PHE A 90 -11.00 -15.41 10.65
N GLY A 91 -9.78 -15.03 11.04
CA GLY A 91 -9.57 -14.15 12.19
C GLY A 91 -10.20 -12.76 11.99
N LEU A 92 -10.21 -12.22 10.77
CA LEU A 92 -10.85 -10.94 10.48
C LEU A 92 -12.38 -11.03 10.49
N VAL A 93 -12.96 -12.16 10.07
CA VAL A 93 -14.41 -12.39 10.25
C VAL A 93 -14.77 -12.40 11.73
N ASP A 94 -13.99 -13.06 12.57
CA ASP A 94 -14.20 -13.04 14.04
C ASP A 94 -14.01 -11.63 14.64
N GLU A 95 -13.18 -10.79 14.03
CA GLU A 95 -13.00 -9.38 14.41
C GLU A 95 -14.10 -8.45 13.84
N GLY A 96 -15.09 -9.00 13.12
CA GLY A 96 -16.23 -8.26 12.57
C GLY A 96 -15.94 -7.56 11.23
N PHE A 97 -15.04 -8.11 10.42
CA PHE A 97 -14.76 -7.62 9.06
C PHE A 97 -15.30 -8.59 8.01
N ASP A 98 -16.15 -8.07 7.12
CA ASP A 98 -16.65 -8.81 5.96
C ASP A 98 -15.62 -8.75 4.83
N VAL A 99 -14.58 -9.57 4.91
CA VAL A 99 -13.51 -9.62 3.93
C VAL A 99 -13.85 -10.66 2.86
N GLY A 100 -13.87 -10.24 1.60
CA GLY A 100 -13.90 -11.17 0.47
C GLY A 100 -12.56 -11.91 0.32
N PHE A 101 -12.58 -13.00 -0.40
CA PHE A 101 -11.37 -13.73 -0.75
C PHE A 101 -11.37 -14.19 -2.21
N SER A 102 -10.18 -14.43 -2.76
CA SER A 102 -10.02 -15.04 -4.07
C SER A 102 -8.81 -15.99 -4.03
N GLN A 103 -8.97 -17.17 -4.59
CA GLN A 103 -7.88 -18.14 -4.79
C GLN A 103 -7.24 -18.01 -6.17
N GLU A 104 -7.98 -17.40 -7.10
CA GLU A 104 -7.51 -17.18 -8.47
C GLU A 104 -7.74 -15.72 -8.84
N ILE A 105 -6.75 -15.13 -9.48
CA ILE A 105 -6.77 -13.76 -9.99
C ILE A 105 -5.91 -13.69 -11.25
N GLU A 106 -6.32 -12.93 -12.24
CA GLU A 106 -5.56 -12.86 -13.49
C GLU A 106 -4.17 -12.27 -13.27
N PHE A 107 -4.10 -11.16 -12.53
CA PHE A 107 -2.86 -10.53 -12.07
C PHE A 107 -3.16 -9.49 -10.99
N PHE A 108 -2.14 -9.11 -10.21
CA PHE A 108 -2.16 -7.93 -9.37
C PHE A 108 -1.61 -6.72 -10.12
N ASP A 109 -2.32 -5.59 -10.02
CA ASP A 109 -2.01 -4.32 -10.68
C ASP A 109 -0.77 -3.62 -10.08
N HIS A 110 -0.37 -2.52 -10.71
CA HIS A 110 0.85 -1.76 -10.39
C HIS A 110 1.00 -1.30 -8.93
N PRO A 111 -0.04 -0.99 -8.13
CA PRO A 111 0.13 -0.68 -6.71
C PRO A 111 0.72 -1.84 -5.91
N PHE A 112 0.40 -3.06 -6.30
CA PHE A 112 1.02 -4.27 -5.73
C PHE A 112 2.35 -4.57 -6.40
N THR A 113 2.43 -4.40 -7.72
CA THR A 113 3.57 -4.85 -8.53
C THR A 113 4.80 -4.00 -8.34
N VAL A 114 4.69 -2.67 -8.48
CA VAL A 114 5.87 -1.79 -8.52
C VAL A 114 6.63 -1.74 -7.18
N PRO A 115 5.97 -1.50 -6.03
CA PRO A 115 6.70 -1.49 -4.75
C PRO A 115 7.30 -2.87 -4.43
N VAL A 116 6.53 -3.94 -4.61
CA VAL A 116 6.99 -5.32 -4.33
C VAL A 116 8.20 -5.67 -5.20
N TYR A 117 8.19 -5.35 -6.49
CA TYR A 117 9.32 -5.59 -7.38
C TYR A 117 10.63 -4.97 -6.85
N TRP A 118 10.60 -3.70 -6.46
CA TRP A 118 11.80 -3.01 -5.98
C TRP A 118 12.21 -3.42 -4.56
N ILE A 119 11.25 -3.73 -3.68
CA ILE A 119 11.53 -4.27 -2.35
C ILE A 119 12.23 -5.63 -2.47
N LEU A 120 11.75 -6.53 -3.33
CA LEU A 120 12.37 -7.84 -3.54
C LEU A 120 13.79 -7.74 -4.12
N LYS A 121 14.11 -6.70 -4.89
CA LYS A 121 15.51 -6.42 -5.29
C LYS A 121 16.41 -6.15 -4.08
N GLY A 122 15.90 -5.51 -3.05
CA GLY A 122 16.63 -5.29 -1.79
C GLY A 122 16.73 -6.54 -0.91
N VAL A 123 15.70 -7.38 -0.94
CA VAL A 123 15.70 -8.67 -0.24
C VAL A 123 16.75 -9.63 -0.84
N GLY A 124 16.93 -9.63 -2.16
CA GLY A 124 17.85 -10.53 -2.87
C GLY A 124 17.27 -11.93 -3.05
N ASP A 125 18.09 -12.96 -2.83
CA ASP A 125 17.74 -14.37 -3.14
C ASP A 125 16.90 -15.06 -2.04
N ALA A 126 16.42 -14.35 -1.02
CA ALA A 126 15.57 -14.95 0.00
C ALA A 126 14.20 -15.34 -0.57
N ASP A 127 13.69 -16.52 -0.19
CA ASP A 127 12.35 -16.99 -0.59
C ASP A 127 11.29 -16.27 0.25
N VAL A 128 10.78 -15.16 -0.26
CA VAL A 128 9.73 -14.33 0.38
C VAL A 128 8.40 -14.60 -0.29
N LYS A 129 7.41 -14.95 0.52
CA LYS A 129 6.01 -15.09 0.10
C LYS A 129 5.30 -13.74 0.17
N VAL A 130 4.32 -13.50 -0.71
CA VAL A 130 3.57 -12.25 -0.75
C VAL A 130 2.10 -12.53 -0.51
N VAL A 131 1.49 -11.81 0.43
CA VAL A 131 0.05 -11.87 0.72
C VAL A 131 -0.58 -10.54 0.32
N PRO A 132 -1.18 -10.42 -0.86
CA PRO A 132 -1.89 -9.23 -1.27
C PRO A 132 -3.23 -9.09 -0.56
N PHE A 133 -3.48 -7.88 -0.06
CA PHE A 133 -4.73 -7.49 0.55
C PHE A 133 -5.27 -6.23 -0.15
N HIS A 134 -6.23 -6.41 -1.02
CA HIS A 134 -6.91 -5.29 -1.66
C HIS A 134 -7.83 -4.58 -0.68
N VAL A 135 -7.73 -3.24 -0.67
CA VAL A 135 -8.64 -2.33 0.05
C VAL A 135 -9.12 -1.28 -0.95
N ASN A 136 -10.42 -1.21 -1.20
CA ASN A 136 -10.98 -0.25 -2.14
C ASN A 136 -10.90 1.17 -1.60
N THR A 137 -9.89 1.92 -2.03
CA THR A 137 -9.74 3.35 -1.74
C THR A 137 -10.06 4.24 -2.95
N ASN A 138 -10.26 3.66 -4.13
CA ASN A 138 -10.33 4.40 -5.40
C ASN A 138 -11.73 4.48 -6.00
N VAL A 139 -12.53 3.41 -5.88
CA VAL A 139 -13.84 3.30 -6.54
C VAL A 139 -14.98 3.49 -5.55
N HIS A 140 -15.85 4.45 -5.79
CA HIS A 140 -17.03 4.69 -4.94
C HIS A 140 -18.05 3.55 -4.99
N PRO A 141 -18.64 3.15 -3.82
CA PRO A 141 -18.34 3.63 -2.47
C PRO A 141 -17.00 3.07 -1.97
N ARG A 142 -16.13 3.93 -1.44
CA ARG A 142 -14.81 3.56 -0.93
C ARG A 142 -14.85 3.11 0.53
N VAL A 143 -13.86 2.35 0.96
CA VAL A 143 -13.65 2.05 2.39
C VAL A 143 -13.17 3.34 3.09
N LYS A 144 -13.84 3.70 4.19
CA LYS A 144 -13.46 4.90 4.96
C LYS A 144 -12.07 4.75 5.57
N PRO A 145 -11.26 5.82 5.64
CA PRO A 145 -9.91 5.79 6.23
C PRO A 145 -9.88 5.20 7.64
N ARG A 146 -10.86 5.56 8.50
CA ARG A 146 -11.00 4.97 9.84
C ARG A 146 -11.18 3.45 9.77
N ARG A 147 -12.01 2.95 8.85
CA ARG A 147 -12.22 1.51 8.69
C ARG A 147 -10.96 0.79 8.21
N CYS A 148 -10.14 1.45 7.36
CA CYS A 148 -8.85 0.93 6.94
C CYS A 148 -7.87 0.83 8.13
N TYR A 149 -7.81 1.86 8.98
CA TYR A 149 -6.95 1.83 10.17
C TYR A 149 -7.40 0.74 11.17
N GLU A 150 -8.71 0.60 11.40
CA GLU A 150 -9.28 -0.45 12.23
C GLU A 150 -9.02 -1.85 11.66
N LEU A 151 -9.10 -2.03 10.34
CA LEU A 151 -8.71 -3.26 9.64
C LEU A 151 -7.26 -3.64 9.97
N GLY A 152 -6.34 -2.69 9.83
CA GLY A 152 -4.94 -2.91 10.18
C GLY A 152 -4.76 -3.37 11.61
N ARG A 153 -5.43 -2.72 12.56
CA ARG A 153 -5.41 -3.12 13.98
C ARG A 153 -6.00 -4.51 14.22
N ALA A 154 -7.04 -4.89 13.46
CA ALA A 154 -7.60 -6.24 13.52
C ALA A 154 -6.61 -7.27 12.98
N VAL A 155 -5.98 -7.01 11.83
CA VAL A 155 -4.88 -7.83 11.29
C VAL A 155 -3.79 -8.01 12.34
N ARG A 156 -3.38 -6.94 13.03
CA ARG A 156 -2.38 -7.00 14.10
C ARG A 156 -2.82 -7.99 15.21
N ARG A 157 -4.06 -7.89 15.69
CA ARG A 157 -4.57 -8.79 16.74
C ARG A 157 -4.61 -10.25 16.29
N VAL A 158 -4.95 -10.50 15.01
CA VAL A 158 -4.91 -11.87 14.46
C VAL A 158 -3.46 -12.39 14.45
N LEU A 159 -2.51 -11.61 13.92
CA LEU A 159 -1.10 -11.99 13.87
C LEU A 159 -0.50 -12.22 15.26
N GLU A 160 -0.89 -11.45 16.27
CA GLU A 160 -0.42 -11.63 17.66
C GLU A 160 -0.95 -12.90 18.33
N ARG A 161 -2.11 -13.39 17.90
CA ARG A 161 -2.68 -14.66 18.39
C ARG A 161 -2.19 -15.87 17.59
N SER A 162 -1.62 -15.63 16.43
CA SER A 162 -1.10 -16.67 15.55
C SER A 162 0.01 -17.47 16.23
N LYS A 163 0.01 -18.78 16.01
CA LYS A 163 1.08 -19.68 16.43
C LYS A 163 2.01 -20.07 15.27
N ARG A 164 1.82 -19.44 14.13
CA ARG A 164 2.62 -19.69 12.94
C ARG A 164 4.04 -19.12 13.12
N PRO A 165 5.04 -19.74 12.48
CA PRO A 165 6.43 -19.26 12.55
C PRO A 165 6.68 -18.05 11.64
N ASP A 166 5.72 -17.66 10.78
CA ASP A 166 5.89 -16.61 9.77
C ASP A 166 6.30 -15.28 10.41
N ARG A 167 7.32 -14.65 9.83
CA ARG A 167 7.75 -13.30 10.17
C ARG A 167 7.19 -12.33 9.14
N VAL A 168 6.07 -11.73 9.48
CA VAL A 168 5.30 -10.88 8.55
C VAL A 168 5.85 -9.45 8.56
N PHE A 169 6.24 -8.99 7.37
CA PHE A 169 6.53 -7.59 7.10
C PHE A 169 5.33 -6.96 6.39
N VAL A 170 4.91 -5.79 6.84
CA VAL A 170 3.68 -5.15 6.36
C VAL A 170 4.02 -3.88 5.59
N ILE A 171 3.41 -3.72 4.41
CA ILE A 171 3.46 -2.48 3.65
C ILE A 171 2.07 -2.00 3.26
N GLY A 172 1.91 -0.68 3.17
CA GLY A 172 0.78 -0.02 2.51
C GLY A 172 1.27 0.71 1.29
N THR A 173 0.63 0.50 0.16
CA THR A 173 1.00 1.08 -1.13
C THR A 173 0.02 2.14 -1.57
N GLY A 174 0.41 2.91 -2.57
CA GLY A 174 -0.34 4.04 -3.09
C GLY A 174 0.46 5.34 -3.00
N GLY A 175 0.09 6.31 -3.83
CA GLY A 175 0.68 7.64 -3.81
C GLY A 175 0.01 8.55 -2.77
N LEU A 176 0.68 9.67 -2.48
CA LEU A 176 0.03 10.82 -1.86
C LEU A 176 -0.78 11.56 -2.93
N SER A 177 -0.92 12.89 -2.84
CA SER A 177 -1.81 13.61 -3.72
C SER A 177 -1.57 13.34 -5.21
N HIS A 178 -2.64 12.97 -5.90
CA HIS A 178 -2.72 12.84 -7.35
C HIS A 178 -4.19 12.74 -7.76
N TYR A 179 -4.49 13.06 -9.02
CA TYR A 179 -5.87 13.21 -9.48
C TYR A 179 -6.12 12.45 -10.80
N PRO A 180 -5.91 11.12 -10.85
CA PRO A 180 -6.08 10.36 -12.08
C PRO A 180 -7.55 10.38 -12.55
N GLY A 181 -7.74 10.58 -13.85
CA GLY A 181 -9.08 10.59 -14.45
C GLY A 181 -9.91 11.84 -14.16
N THR A 182 -9.32 12.89 -13.59
CA THR A 182 -9.98 14.17 -13.31
C THR A 182 -9.37 15.31 -14.11
N PRO A 183 -10.04 16.47 -14.22
CA PRO A 183 -9.46 17.68 -14.82
C PRO A 183 -8.22 18.22 -14.10
N TYR A 184 -7.96 17.79 -12.87
CA TYR A 184 -6.81 18.20 -12.07
C TYR A 184 -5.59 17.29 -12.25
N TYR A 185 -5.65 16.30 -13.16
CA TYR A 185 -4.51 15.42 -13.44
C TYR A 185 -3.24 16.24 -13.76
N GLY A 186 -2.14 15.90 -13.10
CA GLY A 186 -0.88 16.62 -13.18
C GLY A 186 -0.72 17.75 -12.16
N THR A 187 -1.63 17.88 -11.19
CA THR A 187 -1.46 18.75 -10.02
C THR A 187 -1.15 17.94 -8.78
N ILE A 188 -0.46 18.57 -7.82
CA ILE A 188 -0.08 17.98 -6.53
C ILE A 188 -0.48 18.97 -5.43
N ASP A 189 -1.09 18.45 -4.36
CA ASP A 189 -1.36 19.20 -3.13
C ASP A 189 -0.26 18.95 -2.10
N GLU A 190 0.87 19.67 -2.25
CA GLU A 190 2.00 19.51 -1.33
C GLU A 190 1.67 19.87 0.12
N GLU A 191 0.71 20.75 0.36
CA GLU A 191 0.31 21.15 1.71
C GLU A 191 -0.39 19.98 2.41
N ALA A 192 -1.34 19.34 1.73
CA ALA A 192 -2.01 18.15 2.23
C ALA A 192 -1.05 16.96 2.41
N ASP A 193 -0.14 16.75 1.45
CA ASP A 193 0.87 15.70 1.56
C ASP A 193 1.76 15.89 2.80
N ARG A 194 2.25 17.11 3.02
CA ARG A 194 3.07 17.45 4.19
C ARG A 194 2.28 17.32 5.50
N TYR A 195 1.01 17.69 5.50
CA TYR A 195 0.12 17.49 6.64
C TYR A 195 0.02 15.99 7.00
N ILE A 196 -0.25 15.12 6.02
CA ILE A 196 -0.30 13.66 6.23
C ILE A 196 1.02 13.15 6.85
N LEU A 197 2.15 13.49 6.21
CA LEU A 197 3.46 13.03 6.67
C LEU A 197 3.78 13.53 8.08
N GLU A 198 3.39 14.75 8.44
CA GLU A 198 3.62 15.30 9.78
C GLU A 198 2.73 14.63 10.83
N MET A 199 1.45 14.38 10.53
CA MET A 199 0.56 13.61 11.40
C MET A 199 1.11 12.21 11.66
N MET A 200 1.65 11.54 10.63
CA MET A 200 2.29 10.24 10.77
C MET A 200 3.57 10.29 11.61
N ARG A 201 4.43 11.34 11.44
CA ARG A 201 5.62 11.55 12.29
C ARG A 201 5.26 11.71 13.76
N GLN A 202 4.14 12.36 14.04
CA GLN A 202 3.63 12.56 15.40
C GLN A 202 2.87 11.34 15.96
N GLY A 203 2.72 10.26 15.19
CA GLY A 203 1.98 9.07 15.61
C GLY A 203 0.45 9.26 15.66
N LYS A 204 -0.07 10.31 15.05
CA LYS A 204 -1.49 10.68 15.07
C LYS A 204 -2.32 9.93 14.02
N PHE A 205 -2.09 8.63 13.89
CA PHE A 205 -2.76 7.80 12.88
C PHE A 205 -4.28 7.71 13.09
N ALA A 206 -4.73 7.66 14.35
CA ALA A 206 -6.15 7.63 14.68
C ALA A 206 -6.84 8.93 14.25
N GLU A 207 -6.25 10.08 14.57
CA GLU A 207 -6.75 11.40 14.16
C GLU A 207 -6.73 11.55 12.62
N LEU A 208 -5.63 11.12 11.99
CA LEU A 208 -5.52 11.13 10.52
C LEU A 208 -6.56 10.23 9.85
N SER A 209 -7.01 9.18 10.53
CA SER A 209 -8.05 8.29 10.00
C SER A 209 -9.47 8.89 10.03
N ASP A 210 -9.65 10.06 10.67
CA ASP A 210 -10.94 10.75 10.75
C ASP A 210 -11.22 11.67 9.53
N VAL A 211 -10.27 11.81 8.61
CA VAL A 211 -10.52 12.55 7.36
C VAL A 211 -11.66 11.91 6.57
N ASP A 212 -12.48 12.74 5.95
CA ASP A 212 -13.62 12.31 5.16
C ASP A 212 -13.30 12.19 3.65
N TYR A 213 -14.29 11.76 2.88
CA TYR A 213 -14.13 11.63 1.43
C TYR A 213 -13.98 12.98 0.74
N ASP A 214 -14.65 14.04 1.22
CA ASP A 214 -14.59 15.36 0.62
C ASP A 214 -13.19 15.93 0.71
N TRP A 215 -12.52 15.70 1.85
CA TRP A 215 -11.12 16.09 2.03
C TRP A 215 -10.18 15.28 1.12
N LEU A 216 -10.37 13.95 1.05
CA LEU A 216 -9.57 13.08 0.18
C LEU A 216 -9.73 13.46 -1.29
N ASP A 217 -10.95 13.78 -1.73
CA ASP A 217 -11.23 14.18 -3.11
C ASP A 217 -10.66 15.56 -3.43
N ALA A 218 -10.76 16.51 -2.49
CA ALA A 218 -10.20 17.83 -2.64
C ALA A 218 -8.67 17.84 -2.73
N THR A 219 -8.01 16.93 -1.98
CA THR A 219 -6.54 16.87 -1.90
C THR A 219 -5.90 15.80 -2.77
N GLY A 220 -6.71 14.93 -3.42
CA GLY A 220 -6.19 13.83 -4.24
C GLY A 220 -5.50 12.71 -3.46
N ASN A 221 -5.70 12.60 -2.15
CA ASN A 221 -5.05 11.63 -1.28
C ASN A 221 -5.90 10.35 -1.07
N HIS A 222 -6.45 9.82 -2.16
CA HIS A 222 -7.41 8.70 -2.14
C HIS A 222 -6.83 7.42 -1.52
N GLU A 223 -5.54 7.15 -1.72
CA GLU A 223 -4.90 5.90 -1.32
C GLU A 223 -4.39 5.88 0.15
N LEU A 224 -4.64 6.97 0.90
CA LEU A 224 -4.30 7.06 2.33
C LEU A 224 -4.81 5.87 3.16
N GLY A 225 -5.95 5.27 2.77
CA GLY A 225 -6.52 4.11 3.45
C GLY A 225 -5.56 2.91 3.50
N SER A 226 -4.83 2.63 2.43
CA SER A 226 -3.84 1.53 2.39
C SER A 226 -2.68 1.79 3.36
N TRP A 227 -2.22 3.03 3.49
CA TRP A 227 -1.17 3.43 4.43
C TRP A 227 -1.64 3.29 5.88
N LEU A 228 -2.89 3.69 6.17
CA LEU A 228 -3.48 3.57 7.50
C LEU A 228 -3.70 2.10 7.89
N ALA A 229 -4.10 1.23 6.95
CA ALA A 229 -4.19 -0.20 7.21
C ALA A 229 -2.82 -0.78 7.58
N ALA A 230 -1.77 -0.44 6.83
CA ALA A 230 -0.41 -0.86 7.14
C ALA A 230 0.07 -0.30 8.49
N ALA A 231 -0.18 0.96 8.80
CA ALA A 231 0.18 1.59 10.08
C ALA A 231 -0.49 0.88 11.26
N GLY A 232 -1.79 0.56 11.14
CA GLY A 232 -2.52 -0.20 12.16
C GLY A 232 -1.96 -1.61 12.36
N ALA A 233 -1.64 -2.32 11.27
CA ALA A 233 -1.06 -3.67 11.32
C ALA A 233 0.37 -3.67 11.88
N ALA A 234 1.15 -2.64 11.60
CA ALA A 234 2.50 -2.47 12.13
C ALA A 234 2.53 -2.02 13.60
N ASP A 235 1.39 -1.62 14.19
CA ASP A 235 1.32 -0.92 15.50
C ASP A 235 2.25 0.31 15.53
N ALA A 236 2.20 1.10 14.46
CA ALA A 236 3.11 2.22 14.27
C ALA A 236 2.89 3.34 15.32
N ARG A 237 3.99 3.85 15.89
CA ARG A 237 3.99 4.97 16.83
C ARG A 237 4.43 6.28 16.18
N SER A 238 5.20 6.18 15.12
CA SER A 238 5.67 7.29 14.30
C SER A 238 6.18 6.79 12.96
N VAL A 239 6.72 7.68 12.13
CA VAL A 239 7.40 7.31 10.90
C VAL A 239 8.72 8.05 10.70
N GLU A 240 9.69 7.37 10.09
CA GLU A 240 10.80 8.00 9.37
C GLU A 240 10.34 8.26 7.93
N VAL A 241 10.37 9.49 7.47
CA VAL A 241 10.13 9.81 6.05
C VAL A 241 11.45 9.65 5.30
N MET A 242 11.59 8.56 4.57
CA MET A 242 12.79 8.23 3.80
C MET A 242 12.92 9.14 2.57
N ILE A 243 11.79 9.43 1.91
CA ILE A 243 11.70 10.37 0.79
C ILE A 243 10.29 10.93 0.70
N TYR A 244 10.17 12.20 0.33
CA TYR A 244 8.99 12.82 -0.24
C TYR A 244 9.41 13.61 -1.47
N TRP A 245 8.75 13.36 -2.59
CA TRP A 245 9.04 14.02 -3.84
C TRP A 245 7.74 14.27 -4.62
N PRO A 246 7.28 15.53 -4.69
CA PRO A 246 6.17 15.90 -5.56
C PRO A 246 6.65 15.86 -7.01
N ALA A 247 6.05 15.00 -7.80
CA ALA A 247 6.33 14.86 -9.22
C ALA A 247 5.12 15.33 -10.05
N TRP A 248 5.26 15.35 -11.37
CA TRP A 248 4.24 15.90 -12.26
C TRP A 248 2.84 15.26 -12.12
N ASN A 249 2.73 14.06 -11.62
CA ASN A 249 1.46 13.32 -11.53
C ASN A 249 1.22 12.62 -10.19
N ASN A 250 2.14 12.71 -9.25
CA ASN A 250 2.01 12.00 -7.97
C ASN A 250 2.92 12.60 -6.91
N GLY A 251 2.40 12.75 -5.69
CA GLY A 251 3.20 12.95 -4.50
C GLY A 251 3.85 11.64 -4.07
N TYR A 252 5.04 11.34 -4.59
CA TYR A 252 5.76 10.12 -4.23
C TYR A 252 6.34 10.21 -2.83
N SER A 253 6.13 9.18 -2.03
CA SER A 253 6.78 9.08 -0.72
C SER A 253 7.05 7.64 -0.32
N VAL A 254 8.10 7.45 0.48
CA VAL A 254 8.37 6.21 1.20
C VAL A 254 8.56 6.55 2.66
N VAL A 255 7.82 5.89 3.53
CA VAL A 255 7.94 6.02 4.97
C VAL A 255 8.27 4.68 5.60
N TRP A 256 9.04 4.71 6.69
CA TRP A 256 9.33 3.56 7.51
C TRP A 256 8.56 3.68 8.84
N PHE A 257 7.68 2.71 9.13
CA PHE A 257 6.94 2.70 10.39
C PHE A 257 7.86 2.35 11.57
N MET A 258 7.79 3.17 12.61
CA MET A 258 8.52 3.01 13.86
C MET A 258 7.56 2.57 14.97
N ARG A 259 8.01 1.63 15.81
CA ARG A 259 7.26 1.17 16.99
C ARG A 259 7.71 1.86 18.26
#